data_f6e5e9e083f54e40a69504290d8972cb
#
_entry.id   f6e5e9e083f54e40a69504290d8972cb
#
_cell.length_a   1.000
_cell.length_b   1.000
_cell.length_c   1.000
_cell.angle_alpha   90.00
_cell.angle_beta   90.00
_cell.angle_gamma   90.00
#
_symmetry.space_group_name_H-M   'P 1'
#
loop_
_entity.id
_entity.type
_entity.pdbx_description
1 polymer ?
#
loop_
_entity_poly.entity_id
_entity_poly.type
_entity_poly.pdbx_seq_one_letter_code
_entity_poly.pdbx_strand_id
1 'polypeptide(L)'
;MIELAPAVHLSPRNWPMRASLAILGLIALVCLIGPLVSGHPYDQVYRDYVLARPSPFAHPDATETREALEGIARRMRLRVEASRQDGEVLHLALSADRPIDPRALRAFERSDVFRPARIVETRDAGRRLSVDVPLKRTVFLFGTDANGRDLFTRTLIAGRISLAVGLLASFVALTIGVAYGAVAGYAGGRIDALMMRIVEIVYALPFIFFVIVLVMVFGRHFVLIFVTIGAVEWLGMARIVRGQTLSIKQRDFVAAAEALGATAPAILWRHVVPNASGPIAAYLAVLVPRVILLESFVSFLGLGVQEPLTSWGVLVADGARNIQGSVHLLIFPALFLGATLAALQSLGGAWAAGTR
;
A
#
# COMPACT_ATOMS: atom_id res chain seq x y z
N MET A 1 5.72 -44.08 -5.51
CA MET A 1 4.34 -43.69 -5.22
C MET A 1 4.40 -42.29 -4.64
N ILE A 2 3.96 -41.29 -5.41
CA ILE A 2 3.88 -39.90 -4.99
C ILE A 2 2.54 -39.78 -4.24
N GLU A 3 2.59 -39.74 -2.90
CA GLU A 3 1.43 -39.42 -2.11
C GLU A 3 1.09 -37.96 -2.33
N LEU A 4 0.02 -37.72 -3.06
CA LEU A 4 -0.61 -36.43 -3.23
C LEU A 4 -0.94 -35.87 -1.83
N ALA A 5 -0.53 -34.64 -1.56
CA ALA A 5 -0.86 -33.90 -0.34
C ALA A 5 -2.35 -34.06 0.00
N PRO A 6 -2.69 -34.28 1.28
CA PRO A 6 -4.08 -34.50 1.68
C PRO A 6 -4.93 -33.29 1.26
N ALA A 7 -5.98 -33.55 0.51
CA ALA A 7 -7.00 -32.56 0.19
C ALA A 7 -7.48 -31.93 1.52
N VAL A 8 -7.41 -30.62 1.62
CA VAL A 8 -7.87 -29.86 2.78
C VAL A 8 -9.36 -30.14 2.97
N HIS A 9 -9.71 -31.07 3.86
CA HIS A 9 -11.08 -31.33 4.25
C HIS A 9 -11.66 -30.08 4.92
N LEU A 10 -12.52 -29.42 4.20
CA LEU A 10 -13.19 -28.18 4.58
C LEU A 10 -14.31 -28.48 5.60
N SER A 11 -13.95 -28.74 6.87
CA SER A 11 -14.91 -28.88 7.95
C SER A 11 -15.48 -27.52 8.38
N PRO A 12 -16.69 -27.43 8.96
CA PRO A 12 -17.28 -26.17 9.45
C PRO A 12 -16.43 -25.48 10.53
N ARG A 13 -15.47 -26.16 11.12
CA ARG A 13 -14.51 -25.64 12.09
C ARG A 13 -13.50 -24.65 11.48
N ASN A 14 -13.42 -24.53 10.14
CA ASN A 14 -12.47 -23.66 9.41
C ASN A 14 -13.07 -22.31 8.98
N TRP A 15 -14.18 -21.90 9.58
CA TRP A 15 -14.82 -20.61 9.27
C TRP A 15 -13.86 -19.40 9.36
N PRO A 16 -13.06 -19.22 10.45
CA PRO A 16 -12.17 -18.05 10.54
C PRO A 16 -11.10 -18.05 9.44
N MET A 17 -10.57 -19.21 9.07
CA MET A 17 -9.58 -19.32 7.99
C MET A 17 -10.18 -18.95 6.63
N ARG A 18 -11.39 -19.42 6.34
CA ARG A 18 -12.10 -19.09 5.09
C ARG A 18 -12.46 -17.61 5.02
N ALA A 19 -12.97 -17.05 6.11
CA ALA A 19 -13.29 -15.63 6.19
C ALA A 19 -12.04 -14.77 5.98
N SER A 20 -10.92 -15.10 6.61
CA SER A 20 -9.64 -14.39 6.44
C SER A 20 -9.12 -14.47 5.02
N LEU A 21 -9.16 -15.64 4.38
CA LEU A 21 -8.76 -15.81 2.99
C LEU A 21 -9.67 -15.03 2.04
N ALA A 22 -10.98 -15.03 2.29
CA ALA A 22 -11.93 -14.26 1.50
C ALA A 22 -11.67 -12.74 1.62
N ILE A 23 -11.44 -12.24 2.84
CA ILE A 23 -11.12 -10.83 3.09
C ILE A 23 -9.80 -10.45 2.40
N LEU A 24 -8.74 -11.24 2.57
CA LEU A 24 -7.45 -10.99 1.94
C LEU A 24 -7.54 -11.05 0.41
N GLY A 25 -8.25 -12.06 -0.11
CA GLY A 25 -8.51 -12.19 -1.55
C GLY A 25 -9.28 -11.00 -2.10
N LEU A 26 -10.32 -10.55 -1.39
CA LEU A 26 -11.09 -9.37 -1.76
C LEU A 26 -10.23 -8.10 -1.74
N ILE A 27 -9.48 -7.87 -0.67
CA ILE A 27 -8.58 -6.70 -0.56
C ILE A 27 -7.54 -6.73 -1.70
N ALA A 28 -6.88 -7.87 -1.93
CA ALA A 28 -5.90 -8.03 -2.99
C ALA A 28 -6.53 -7.78 -4.38
N LEU A 29 -7.71 -8.33 -4.64
CA LEU A 29 -8.45 -8.15 -5.89
C LEU A 29 -8.83 -6.68 -6.11
N VAL A 30 -9.39 -6.04 -5.09
CA VAL A 30 -9.79 -4.62 -5.16
C VAL A 30 -8.55 -3.73 -5.34
N CYS A 31 -7.46 -4.00 -4.63
CA CYS A 31 -6.20 -3.28 -4.83
C CYS A 31 -5.62 -3.51 -6.23
N LEU A 32 -5.78 -4.71 -6.81
CA LEU A 32 -5.24 -5.04 -8.14
C LEU A 32 -6.08 -4.45 -9.28
N ILE A 33 -7.40 -4.54 -9.21
CA ILE A 33 -8.32 -4.15 -10.29
C ILE A 33 -8.84 -2.72 -10.10
N GLY A 34 -9.10 -2.31 -8.87
CA GLY A 34 -9.75 -1.04 -8.56
C GLY A 34 -9.10 0.20 -9.20
N PRO A 35 -7.76 0.37 -9.20
CA PRO A 35 -7.11 1.49 -9.87
C PRO A 35 -7.32 1.54 -11.39
N LEU A 36 -7.64 0.40 -12.03
CA LEU A 36 -7.93 0.34 -13.46
C LEU A 36 -9.35 0.81 -13.78
N VAL A 37 -10.26 0.72 -12.80
CA VAL A 37 -11.69 1.03 -12.96
C VAL A 37 -12.04 2.37 -12.31
N SER A 38 -11.15 2.94 -11.47
CA SER A 38 -11.40 4.20 -10.75
C SER A 38 -11.58 5.41 -11.66
N GLY A 39 -11.04 5.36 -12.89
CA GLY A 39 -11.05 6.48 -13.83
C GLY A 39 -10.13 7.65 -13.43
N HIS A 40 -9.40 7.53 -12.32
CA HIS A 40 -8.48 8.55 -11.83
C HIS A 40 -7.05 8.01 -11.81
N PRO A 41 -6.10 8.60 -12.57
CA PRO A 41 -4.68 8.33 -12.39
C PRO A 41 -4.25 8.68 -10.96
N TYR A 42 -3.48 7.80 -10.31
CA TYR A 42 -3.10 7.95 -8.90
C TYR A 42 -2.18 9.14 -8.59
N ASP A 43 -1.52 9.67 -9.60
CA ASP A 43 -0.61 10.82 -9.58
C ASP A 43 -1.24 12.13 -10.10
N GLN A 44 -2.47 12.06 -10.62
CA GLN A 44 -3.17 13.23 -11.11
C GLN A 44 -3.59 14.14 -9.94
N VAL A 45 -3.23 15.42 -10.07
CA VAL A 45 -3.55 16.47 -9.10
C VAL A 45 -4.74 17.28 -9.60
N TYR A 46 -5.79 17.34 -8.79
CA TYR A 46 -6.99 18.15 -8.99
C TYR A 46 -6.90 19.40 -8.12
N ARG A 47 -6.42 20.50 -8.68
CA ARG A 47 -6.08 21.73 -7.93
C ARG A 47 -7.28 22.41 -7.29
N ASP A 48 -8.45 22.27 -7.90
CA ASP A 48 -9.69 22.87 -7.38
C ASP A 48 -10.36 21.97 -6.33
N TYR A 49 -9.85 20.74 -6.10
CA TYR A 49 -10.40 19.74 -5.19
C TYR A 49 -9.38 19.30 -4.13
N VAL A 50 -8.62 20.24 -3.57
CA VAL A 50 -7.70 19.93 -2.46
C VAL A 50 -8.50 19.68 -1.18
N LEU A 51 -8.25 18.52 -0.52
CA LEU A 51 -8.97 18.08 0.68
C LEU A 51 -10.50 17.99 0.49
N ALA A 52 -10.96 17.68 -0.72
CA ALA A 52 -12.37 17.46 -0.98
C ALA A 52 -12.90 16.29 -0.13
N ARG A 53 -14.12 16.44 0.37
CA ARG A 53 -14.75 15.43 1.23
C ARG A 53 -15.16 14.20 0.43
N PRO A 54 -15.21 13.02 1.06
CA PRO A 54 -15.77 11.82 0.45
C PRO A 54 -17.20 12.06 -0.03
N SER A 55 -17.48 11.75 -1.29
CA SER A 55 -18.81 11.90 -1.85
C SER A 55 -19.09 10.79 -2.88
N PRO A 56 -20.24 10.11 -2.79
CA PRO A 56 -20.71 9.23 -3.85
C PRO A 56 -21.30 10.01 -5.04
N PHE A 57 -21.53 11.31 -4.86
CA PHE A 57 -22.08 12.19 -5.88
C PHE A 57 -20.97 12.88 -6.66
N ALA A 58 -21.29 13.21 -7.92
CA ALA A 58 -20.33 13.86 -8.79
C ALA A 58 -20.10 15.34 -8.39
N HIS A 59 -18.84 15.72 -8.27
CA HIS A 59 -18.40 17.11 -8.21
C HIS A 59 -18.32 17.71 -9.64
N PRO A 60 -18.42 19.05 -9.81
CA PRO A 60 -18.70 20.02 -8.76
C PRO A 60 -20.16 20.00 -8.32
N ASP A 61 -20.40 20.40 -7.07
CA ASP A 61 -21.71 20.81 -6.61
C ASP A 61 -21.97 22.29 -6.99
N ALA A 62 -23.16 22.83 -6.61
CA ALA A 62 -23.54 24.20 -6.94
C ALA A 62 -22.61 25.23 -6.23
N THR A 63 -22.13 24.92 -5.04
CA THR A 63 -21.25 25.80 -4.25
C THR A 63 -19.86 25.85 -4.86
N GLU A 64 -19.28 24.69 -5.16
CA GLU A 64 -17.96 24.53 -5.79
C GLU A 64 -17.94 25.19 -7.17
N THR A 65 -19.01 25.00 -7.95
CA THR A 65 -19.18 25.66 -9.26
C THR A 65 -19.13 27.18 -9.13
N ARG A 66 -19.85 27.74 -8.14
CA ARG A 66 -19.89 29.19 -7.88
C ARG A 66 -18.52 29.71 -7.43
N GLU A 67 -17.87 29.05 -6.47
CA GLU A 67 -16.56 29.46 -5.96
C GLU A 67 -15.48 29.42 -7.05
N ALA A 68 -15.46 28.37 -7.88
CA ALA A 68 -14.54 28.26 -8.99
C ALA A 68 -14.79 29.37 -10.05
N LEU A 69 -16.07 29.62 -10.37
CA LEU A 69 -16.46 30.70 -11.29
C LEU A 69 -16.00 32.07 -10.79
N GLU A 70 -16.32 32.39 -9.51
CA GLU A 70 -15.91 33.66 -8.90
C GLU A 70 -14.37 33.80 -8.83
N GLY A 71 -13.66 32.70 -8.55
CA GLY A 71 -12.21 32.66 -8.57
C GLY A 71 -11.61 32.95 -9.94
N ILE A 72 -12.17 32.41 -11.01
CA ILE A 72 -11.77 32.68 -12.39
C ILE A 72 -12.12 34.12 -12.77
N ALA A 73 -13.33 34.56 -12.51
CA ALA A 73 -13.80 35.90 -12.81
C ALA A 73 -12.91 36.98 -12.15
N ARG A 74 -12.57 36.83 -10.87
CA ARG A 74 -11.64 37.72 -10.15
C ARG A 74 -10.24 37.75 -10.77
N ARG A 75 -9.66 36.61 -11.09
CA ARG A 75 -8.32 36.51 -11.71
C ARG A 75 -8.27 37.21 -13.06
N MET A 76 -9.35 37.10 -13.82
CA MET A 76 -9.45 37.66 -15.17
C MET A 76 -10.02 39.08 -15.22
N ARG A 77 -10.41 39.66 -14.07
CA ARG A 77 -11.09 40.95 -13.97
C ARG A 77 -12.37 41.01 -14.81
N LEU A 78 -13.15 39.91 -14.82
CA LEU A 78 -14.44 39.78 -15.44
C LEU A 78 -15.54 40.01 -14.39
N ARG A 79 -16.67 40.55 -14.82
CA ARG A 79 -17.90 40.59 -14.05
C ARG A 79 -18.86 39.55 -14.61
N VAL A 80 -19.42 38.73 -13.75
CA VAL A 80 -20.48 37.78 -14.12
C VAL A 80 -21.81 38.51 -13.95
N GLU A 81 -22.44 38.88 -15.05
CA GLU A 81 -23.75 39.56 -15.04
C GLU A 81 -24.90 38.58 -14.79
N ALA A 82 -24.82 37.41 -15.39
CA ALA A 82 -25.79 36.33 -15.19
C ALA A 82 -25.09 34.97 -15.28
N SER A 83 -25.59 34.02 -14.49
CA SER A 83 -25.21 32.62 -14.56
C SER A 83 -26.45 31.76 -14.47
N ARG A 84 -26.64 30.85 -15.40
CA ARG A 84 -27.73 29.86 -15.40
C ARG A 84 -27.15 28.51 -15.72
N GLN A 85 -27.40 27.55 -14.86
CA GLN A 85 -27.02 26.16 -15.09
C GLN A 85 -28.20 25.41 -15.71
N ASP A 86 -27.96 24.75 -16.84
CA ASP A 86 -28.89 23.84 -17.48
C ASP A 86 -28.19 22.48 -17.67
N GLY A 87 -28.58 21.53 -16.82
CA GLY A 87 -27.91 20.22 -16.74
C GLY A 87 -26.41 20.31 -16.43
N GLU A 88 -25.58 19.92 -17.39
CA GLU A 88 -24.12 19.95 -17.29
C GLU A 88 -23.47 21.19 -17.92
N VAL A 89 -24.25 22.11 -18.43
CA VAL A 89 -23.74 23.33 -19.07
C VAL A 89 -24.09 24.55 -18.24
N LEU A 90 -23.07 25.38 -18.00
CA LEU A 90 -23.23 26.67 -17.33
C LEU A 90 -23.23 27.78 -18.41
N HIS A 91 -24.36 28.43 -18.56
CA HIS A 91 -24.54 29.59 -19.42
C HIS A 91 -24.14 30.86 -18.66
N LEU A 92 -23.15 31.57 -19.15
CA LEU A 92 -22.59 32.75 -18.49
C LEU A 92 -22.72 33.99 -19.37
N ALA A 93 -23.15 35.09 -18.79
CA ALA A 93 -22.99 36.41 -19.36
C ALA A 93 -21.84 37.12 -18.64
N LEU A 94 -20.75 37.32 -19.34
CA LEU A 94 -19.52 37.94 -18.84
C LEU A 94 -19.38 39.36 -19.40
N SER A 95 -18.93 40.30 -18.55
CA SER A 95 -18.61 41.65 -18.98
C SER A 95 -17.26 42.11 -18.42
N ALA A 96 -16.61 43.06 -19.12
CA ALA A 96 -15.40 43.69 -18.68
C ALA A 96 -15.33 45.15 -19.18
N ASP A 97 -14.49 45.94 -18.49
CA ASP A 97 -14.27 47.36 -18.84
C ASP A 97 -13.49 47.51 -20.18
N ARG A 98 -12.84 46.45 -20.65
CA ARG A 98 -12.08 46.37 -21.91
C ARG A 98 -12.56 45.16 -22.74
N PRO A 99 -12.33 45.12 -24.07
CA PRO A 99 -12.62 43.95 -24.87
C PRO A 99 -11.98 42.70 -24.25
N ILE A 100 -12.76 41.64 -24.10
CA ILE A 100 -12.32 40.36 -23.51
C ILE A 100 -11.55 39.60 -24.60
N ASP A 101 -10.26 39.32 -24.36
CA ASP A 101 -9.50 38.43 -25.22
C ASP A 101 -10.07 37.03 -25.17
N PRO A 102 -10.47 36.40 -26.29
CA PRO A 102 -10.96 35.00 -26.31
C PRO A 102 -9.96 34.01 -25.69
N ARG A 103 -8.66 34.33 -25.75
CA ARG A 103 -7.61 33.49 -25.11
C ARG A 103 -7.75 33.46 -23.59
N ALA A 104 -8.35 34.48 -22.98
CA ALA A 104 -8.58 34.55 -21.57
C ALA A 104 -9.55 33.42 -21.11
N LEU A 105 -10.48 32.96 -21.95
CA LEU A 105 -11.39 31.87 -21.65
C LEU A 105 -10.68 30.51 -21.45
N ARG A 106 -9.40 30.38 -21.87
CA ARG A 106 -8.57 29.22 -21.51
C ARG A 106 -8.36 29.04 -19.99
N ALA A 107 -8.69 30.06 -19.18
CA ALA A 107 -8.70 29.90 -17.74
C ALA A 107 -9.72 28.86 -17.26
N PHE A 108 -10.82 28.67 -17.98
CA PHE A 108 -11.79 27.61 -17.69
C PHE A 108 -11.19 26.23 -17.97
N GLU A 109 -10.39 26.06 -19.02
CA GLU A 109 -9.70 24.79 -19.35
C GLU A 109 -8.68 24.37 -18.27
N ARG A 110 -8.10 25.35 -17.55
CA ARG A 110 -7.11 25.11 -16.49
C ARG A 110 -7.73 24.74 -15.16
N SER A 111 -9.04 24.86 -15.03
CA SER A 111 -9.82 24.45 -13.87
C SER A 111 -10.18 22.97 -13.98
N ASP A 112 -10.20 22.29 -12.84
CA ASP A 112 -10.69 20.91 -12.76
C ASP A 112 -12.23 20.83 -12.74
N VAL A 113 -12.89 21.98 -12.58
CA VAL A 113 -14.36 22.14 -12.50
C VAL A 113 -14.99 22.25 -13.87
N PHE A 114 -14.31 22.88 -14.84
CA PHE A 114 -14.87 23.26 -16.13
C PHE A 114 -14.17 22.56 -17.30
N ARG A 115 -14.92 22.41 -18.39
CA ARG A 115 -14.40 22.07 -19.71
C ARG A 115 -14.17 23.37 -20.50
N PRO A 116 -13.54 23.30 -21.69
CA PRO A 116 -13.32 24.47 -22.53
C PRO A 116 -14.61 25.26 -22.78
N ALA A 117 -14.55 26.57 -22.51
CA ALA A 117 -15.67 27.47 -22.73
C ALA A 117 -15.89 27.72 -24.23
N ARG A 118 -17.16 27.78 -24.66
CA ARG A 118 -17.57 28.10 -26.05
C ARG A 118 -18.24 29.46 -26.06
N ILE A 119 -17.77 30.37 -26.93
CA ILE A 119 -18.42 31.66 -27.13
C ILE A 119 -19.69 31.41 -27.96
N VAL A 120 -20.82 31.85 -27.43
CA VAL A 120 -22.14 31.80 -28.09
C VAL A 120 -22.41 33.11 -28.79
N GLU A 121 -22.16 34.24 -28.09
CA GLU A 121 -22.45 35.56 -28.63
C GLU A 121 -21.44 36.58 -28.11
N THR A 122 -21.11 37.57 -28.97
CA THR A 122 -20.22 38.70 -28.64
C THR A 122 -20.98 40.00 -28.85
N ARG A 123 -21.06 40.84 -27.81
CA ARG A 123 -21.75 42.13 -27.84
C ARG A 123 -20.79 43.25 -27.38
N ASP A 124 -21.18 44.50 -27.62
CA ASP A 124 -20.46 45.72 -27.20
C ASP A 124 -18.96 45.73 -27.59
N ALA A 125 -18.68 45.46 -28.85
CA ALA A 125 -17.30 45.39 -29.38
C ALA A 125 -16.38 44.44 -28.54
N GLY A 126 -16.90 43.32 -28.10
CA GLY A 126 -16.15 42.33 -27.31
C GLY A 126 -16.07 42.61 -25.82
N ARG A 127 -16.79 43.62 -25.29
CA ARG A 127 -16.84 43.88 -23.83
C ARG A 127 -17.85 43.00 -23.12
N ARG A 128 -18.80 42.40 -23.84
CA ARG A 128 -19.76 41.44 -23.31
C ARG A 128 -19.70 40.16 -24.12
N LEU A 129 -19.60 39.03 -23.42
CA LEU A 129 -19.57 37.69 -24.00
C LEU A 129 -20.64 36.81 -23.35
N SER A 130 -21.44 36.14 -24.19
CA SER A 130 -22.22 35.00 -23.73
C SER A 130 -21.43 33.74 -24.02
N VAL A 131 -21.16 32.93 -22.99
CA VAL A 131 -20.35 31.74 -23.11
C VAL A 131 -21.03 30.53 -22.48
N ASP A 132 -20.91 29.39 -23.11
CA ASP A 132 -21.32 28.10 -22.58
C ASP A 132 -20.11 27.35 -22.04
N VAL A 133 -20.15 27.00 -20.76
CA VAL A 133 -19.06 26.33 -20.06
C VAL A 133 -19.58 24.99 -19.54
N PRO A 134 -19.24 23.86 -20.19
CA PRO A 134 -19.63 22.56 -19.69
C PRO A 134 -18.88 22.23 -18.39
N LEU A 135 -19.56 21.59 -17.44
CA LEU A 135 -18.99 21.13 -16.18
C LEU A 135 -18.21 19.83 -16.41
N LYS A 136 -17.10 19.66 -15.70
CA LYS A 136 -16.32 18.42 -15.67
C LYS A 136 -16.74 17.60 -14.46
N ARG A 137 -17.63 16.62 -14.66
CA ARG A 137 -18.11 15.77 -13.58
C ARG A 137 -17.05 14.76 -13.15
N THR A 138 -16.78 14.70 -11.85
CA THR A 138 -15.77 13.82 -11.23
C THR A 138 -16.28 13.33 -9.88
N VAL A 139 -16.09 12.05 -9.55
CA VAL A 139 -16.55 11.46 -8.28
C VAL A 139 -15.36 11.10 -7.44
N PHE A 140 -15.28 11.57 -6.21
CA PHE A 140 -14.22 11.25 -5.26
C PHE A 140 -14.79 10.42 -4.10
N LEU A 141 -14.82 9.08 -4.26
CA LEU A 141 -15.43 8.17 -3.28
C LEU A 141 -14.84 8.33 -1.87
N PHE A 142 -13.53 8.46 -1.76
CA PHE A 142 -12.83 8.66 -0.49
C PHE A 142 -12.37 10.12 -0.28
N GLY A 143 -12.79 11.02 -1.18
CA GLY A 143 -12.29 12.39 -1.21
C GLY A 143 -10.91 12.49 -1.86
N THR A 144 -10.24 13.62 -1.64
CA THR A 144 -8.90 13.89 -2.16
C THR A 144 -7.90 14.18 -1.05
N ASP A 145 -6.63 13.98 -1.32
CA ASP A 145 -5.54 14.24 -0.38
C ASP A 145 -5.16 15.76 -0.31
N ALA A 146 -4.17 16.08 0.53
CA ALA A 146 -3.66 17.44 0.69
C ALA A 146 -3.04 18.03 -0.58
N ASN A 147 -2.73 17.21 -1.57
CA ASN A 147 -2.24 17.62 -2.88
C ASN A 147 -3.35 17.61 -3.95
N GLY A 148 -4.60 17.30 -3.58
CA GLY A 148 -5.73 17.20 -4.51
C GLY A 148 -5.74 15.92 -5.35
N ARG A 149 -5.11 14.83 -4.90
CA ARG A 149 -5.12 13.54 -5.62
C ARG A 149 -6.24 12.64 -5.07
N ASP A 150 -6.83 11.80 -5.93
CA ASP A 150 -7.91 10.88 -5.52
C ASP A 150 -7.44 9.87 -4.47
N LEU A 151 -8.03 9.94 -3.27
CA LEU A 151 -7.64 9.10 -2.14
C LEU A 151 -8.04 7.64 -2.34
N PHE A 152 -9.15 7.36 -3.05
CA PHE A 152 -9.58 5.99 -3.32
C PHE A 152 -8.52 5.23 -4.13
N THR A 153 -8.16 5.77 -5.30
CA THR A 153 -7.13 5.17 -6.16
C THR A 153 -5.79 5.04 -5.44
N ARG A 154 -5.38 6.09 -4.70
CA ARG A 154 -4.14 6.06 -3.92
C ARG A 154 -4.17 4.99 -2.82
N THR A 155 -5.28 4.80 -2.12
CA THR A 155 -5.42 3.74 -1.11
C THR A 155 -5.28 2.35 -1.71
N LEU A 156 -5.80 2.13 -2.92
CA LEU A 156 -5.68 0.85 -3.61
C LEU A 156 -4.25 0.59 -4.14
N ILE A 157 -3.61 1.60 -4.71
CA ILE A 157 -2.19 1.51 -5.12
C ILE A 157 -1.29 1.29 -3.92
N ALA A 158 -1.55 2.00 -2.81
CA ALA A 158 -0.84 1.81 -1.55
C ALA A 158 -0.92 0.36 -1.06
N GLY A 159 -2.08 -0.28 -1.23
CA GLY A 159 -2.26 -1.70 -0.91
C GLY A 159 -1.37 -2.63 -1.72
N ARG A 160 -1.23 -2.38 -3.03
CA ARG A 160 -0.28 -3.16 -3.86
C ARG A 160 1.14 -3.08 -3.32
N ILE A 161 1.56 -1.85 -2.96
CA ILE A 161 2.92 -1.60 -2.48
C ILE A 161 3.14 -2.26 -1.10
N SER A 162 2.24 -2.03 -0.13
CA SER A 162 2.36 -2.60 1.20
C SER A 162 2.32 -4.14 1.19
N LEU A 163 1.42 -4.74 0.39
CA LEU A 163 1.36 -6.20 0.23
C LEU A 163 2.63 -6.74 -0.45
N ALA A 164 3.13 -6.07 -1.50
CA ALA A 164 4.36 -6.47 -2.18
C ALA A 164 5.57 -6.41 -1.23
N VAL A 165 5.73 -5.34 -0.45
CA VAL A 165 6.80 -5.24 0.55
C VAL A 165 6.68 -6.34 1.59
N GLY A 166 5.45 -6.57 2.11
CA GLY A 166 5.19 -7.62 3.08
C GLY A 166 5.61 -9.01 2.58
N LEU A 167 5.24 -9.36 1.37
CA LEU A 167 5.59 -10.65 0.76
C LEU A 167 7.08 -10.76 0.40
N LEU A 168 7.65 -9.76 -0.25
CA LEU A 168 9.04 -9.78 -0.69
C LEU A 168 10.01 -9.80 0.49
N ALA A 169 9.81 -8.96 1.51
CA ALA A 169 10.68 -8.97 2.69
C ALA A 169 10.53 -10.27 3.49
N SER A 170 9.32 -10.83 3.60
CA SER A 170 9.12 -12.14 4.22
C SER A 170 9.77 -13.27 3.43
N PHE A 171 9.78 -13.19 2.10
CA PHE A 171 10.47 -14.16 1.24
C PHE A 171 12.00 -14.08 1.44
N VAL A 172 12.58 -12.88 1.52
CA VAL A 172 14.01 -12.68 1.84
C VAL A 172 14.33 -13.26 3.22
N ALA A 173 13.51 -12.94 4.23
CA ALA A 173 13.68 -13.45 5.58
C ALA A 173 13.57 -14.99 5.65
N LEU A 174 12.64 -15.57 4.88
CA LEU A 174 12.47 -17.02 4.77
C LEU A 174 13.72 -17.67 4.17
N THR A 175 14.15 -17.21 3.01
CA THR A 175 15.26 -17.84 2.27
C THR A 175 16.57 -17.80 3.04
N ILE A 176 16.93 -16.61 3.55
CA ILE A 176 18.17 -16.43 4.32
C ILE A 176 18.04 -17.14 5.68
N GLY A 177 16.92 -16.96 6.39
CA GLY A 177 16.74 -17.51 7.72
C GLY A 177 16.69 -19.02 7.74
N VAL A 178 16.02 -19.66 6.77
CA VAL A 178 15.99 -21.13 6.65
C VAL A 178 17.38 -21.68 6.35
N ALA A 179 18.09 -21.12 5.36
CA ALA A 179 19.42 -21.58 5.02
C ALA A 179 20.39 -21.43 6.19
N TYR A 180 20.43 -20.24 6.78
CA TYR A 180 21.33 -19.93 7.90
C TYR A 180 21.03 -20.77 9.15
N GLY A 181 19.76 -20.84 9.55
CA GLY A 181 19.34 -21.61 10.73
C GLY A 181 19.55 -23.12 10.56
N ALA A 182 19.27 -23.67 9.36
CA ALA A 182 19.51 -25.07 9.07
C ALA A 182 21.00 -25.43 9.11
N VAL A 183 21.85 -24.60 8.51
CA VAL A 183 23.32 -24.81 8.54
C VAL A 183 23.85 -24.71 9.97
N ALA A 184 23.47 -23.69 10.73
CA ALA A 184 23.89 -23.49 12.12
C ALA A 184 23.51 -24.71 13.01
N GLY A 185 22.22 -25.10 12.96
CA GLY A 185 21.73 -26.22 13.76
C GLY A 185 22.34 -27.56 13.37
N TYR A 186 22.59 -27.80 12.07
CA TYR A 186 23.19 -29.05 11.61
C TYR A 186 24.69 -29.13 11.95
N ALA A 187 25.47 -28.05 11.71
CA ALA A 187 26.89 -28.02 12.02
C ALA A 187 27.16 -28.17 13.53
N GLY A 188 26.38 -27.48 14.36
CA GLY A 188 26.51 -27.54 15.82
C GLY A 188 27.84 -26.97 16.34
N GLY A 189 28.13 -27.18 17.63
CA GLY A 189 29.39 -26.84 18.27
C GLY A 189 29.82 -25.38 18.10
N ARG A 190 31.07 -25.17 17.73
CA ARG A 190 31.68 -23.83 17.61
C ARG A 190 31.11 -23.04 16.43
N ILE A 191 30.73 -23.71 15.34
CA ILE A 191 30.15 -23.08 14.13
C ILE A 191 28.79 -22.50 14.49
N ASP A 192 27.93 -23.29 15.12
CA ASP A 192 26.63 -22.85 15.60
C ASP A 192 26.75 -21.66 16.55
N ALA A 193 27.69 -21.75 17.54
CA ALA A 193 27.93 -20.68 18.50
C ALA A 193 28.36 -19.38 17.81
N LEU A 194 29.26 -19.44 16.81
CA LEU A 194 29.71 -18.28 16.06
C LEU A 194 28.56 -17.68 15.22
N MET A 195 27.84 -18.53 14.49
CA MET A 195 26.71 -18.10 13.67
C MET A 195 25.61 -17.43 14.52
N MET A 196 25.27 -18.00 15.67
CA MET A 196 24.28 -17.39 16.57
C MET A 196 24.80 -16.12 17.24
N ARG A 197 26.10 -15.99 17.50
CA ARG A 197 26.67 -14.73 17.99
C ARG A 197 26.48 -13.58 16.99
N ILE A 198 26.64 -13.84 15.69
CA ILE A 198 26.36 -12.85 14.63
C ILE A 198 24.88 -12.44 14.68
N VAL A 199 23.95 -13.41 14.77
CA VAL A 199 22.52 -13.16 14.90
C VAL A 199 22.21 -12.30 16.12
N GLU A 200 22.83 -12.57 17.27
CA GLU A 200 22.63 -11.81 18.51
C GLU A 200 23.14 -10.39 18.41
N ILE A 201 24.34 -10.18 17.83
CA ILE A 201 24.90 -8.83 17.63
C ILE A 201 24.00 -7.98 16.74
N VAL A 202 23.57 -8.52 15.61
CA VAL A 202 22.69 -7.77 14.69
C VAL A 202 21.32 -7.50 15.33
N TYR A 203 20.78 -8.47 16.07
CA TYR A 203 19.50 -8.32 16.76
C TYR A 203 19.53 -7.33 17.93
N ALA A 204 20.71 -7.09 18.52
CA ALA A 204 20.88 -6.10 19.59
C ALA A 204 20.80 -4.65 19.08
N LEU A 205 20.98 -4.42 17.78
CA LEU A 205 20.85 -3.10 17.18
C LEU A 205 19.35 -2.74 17.05
N PRO A 206 18.95 -1.54 17.51
CA PRO A 206 17.57 -1.10 17.29
C PRO A 206 17.28 -0.99 15.79
N PHE A 207 16.23 -1.68 15.34
CA PHE A 207 15.81 -1.75 13.92
C PHE A 207 15.79 -0.37 13.22
N ILE A 208 15.27 0.64 13.89
CA ILE A 208 15.13 1.98 13.29
C ILE A 208 16.50 2.62 12.98
N PHE A 209 17.53 2.41 13.79
CA PHE A 209 18.87 2.92 13.48
C PHE A 209 19.45 2.24 12.25
N PHE A 210 19.20 0.94 12.09
CA PHE A 210 19.62 0.21 10.91
C PHE A 210 18.97 0.77 9.64
N VAL A 211 17.65 1.04 9.68
CA VAL A 211 16.92 1.70 8.59
C VAL A 211 17.52 3.07 8.27
N ILE A 212 17.72 3.92 9.29
CA ILE A 212 18.27 5.27 9.12
C ILE A 212 19.63 5.23 8.43
N VAL A 213 20.56 4.38 8.92
CA VAL A 213 21.91 4.26 8.35
C VAL A 213 21.85 3.82 6.89
N LEU A 214 21.04 2.81 6.56
CA LEU A 214 20.92 2.34 5.18
C LEU A 214 20.31 3.40 4.26
N VAL A 215 19.29 4.12 4.72
CA VAL A 215 18.68 5.22 3.96
C VAL A 215 19.66 6.38 3.76
N MET A 216 20.51 6.68 4.75
CA MET A 216 21.53 7.72 4.63
C MET A 216 22.62 7.36 3.62
N VAL A 217 23.04 6.09 3.56
CA VAL A 217 24.12 5.61 2.68
C VAL A 217 23.63 5.39 1.25
N PHE A 218 22.47 4.74 1.08
CA PHE A 218 21.99 4.28 -0.22
C PHE A 218 20.86 5.15 -0.79
N GLY A 219 20.39 6.17 -0.04
CA GLY A 219 19.24 6.99 -0.44
C GLY A 219 17.89 6.29 -0.21
N ARG A 220 16.82 6.95 -0.65
CA ARG A 220 15.44 6.48 -0.44
C ARG A 220 14.95 5.78 -1.71
N HIS A 221 15.06 4.46 -1.76
CA HIS A 221 14.58 3.63 -2.87
C HIS A 221 13.60 2.57 -2.39
N PHE A 222 12.58 2.30 -3.20
CA PHE A 222 11.60 1.26 -2.89
C PHE A 222 12.25 -0.10 -2.56
N VAL A 223 13.23 -0.51 -3.36
CA VAL A 223 13.97 -1.78 -3.16
C VAL A 223 14.66 -1.82 -1.79
N LEU A 224 15.20 -0.70 -1.33
CA LEU A 224 15.91 -0.63 -0.06
C LEU A 224 15.02 -0.97 1.14
N ILE A 225 13.74 -0.60 1.08
CA ILE A 225 12.79 -0.80 2.19
C ILE A 225 12.62 -2.30 2.47
N PHE A 226 12.26 -3.09 1.45
CA PHE A 226 12.04 -4.52 1.67
C PHE A 226 13.34 -5.28 1.93
N VAL A 227 14.48 -4.87 1.33
CA VAL A 227 15.79 -5.44 1.62
C VAL A 227 16.17 -5.16 3.08
N THR A 228 15.98 -3.93 3.57
CA THR A 228 16.30 -3.55 4.95
C THR A 228 15.45 -4.33 5.95
N ILE A 229 14.13 -4.43 5.71
CA ILE A 229 13.24 -5.18 6.59
C ILE A 229 13.62 -6.67 6.55
N GLY A 230 13.82 -7.23 5.35
CA GLY A 230 14.22 -8.62 5.18
C GLY A 230 15.58 -8.93 5.82
N ALA A 231 16.54 -7.99 5.75
CA ALA A 231 17.87 -8.10 6.34
C ALA A 231 17.88 -8.12 7.89
N VAL A 232 16.77 -7.80 8.53
CA VAL A 232 16.61 -7.90 9.98
C VAL A 232 15.67 -9.05 10.36
N GLU A 233 14.57 -9.22 9.65
CA GLU A 233 13.56 -10.21 10.00
C GLU A 233 14.01 -11.67 9.77
N TRP A 234 15.03 -11.94 8.95
CA TRP A 234 15.61 -13.29 8.80
C TRP A 234 16.22 -13.84 10.09
N LEU A 235 16.66 -12.96 11.01
CA LEU A 235 17.28 -13.35 12.27
C LEU A 235 16.32 -14.20 13.13
N GLY A 236 15.04 -13.81 13.18
CA GLY A 236 14.01 -14.55 13.90
C GLY A 236 13.74 -15.92 13.26
N MET A 237 13.64 -15.98 11.93
CA MET A 237 13.48 -17.22 11.18
C MET A 237 14.67 -18.16 11.41
N ALA A 238 15.91 -17.65 11.37
CA ALA A 238 17.12 -18.44 11.60
C ALA A 238 17.11 -19.12 12.97
N ARG A 239 16.70 -18.42 14.03
CA ARG A 239 16.60 -19.01 15.38
C ARG A 239 15.62 -20.15 15.46
N ILE A 240 14.44 -19.98 14.83
CA ILE A 240 13.39 -21.02 14.83
C ILE A 240 13.87 -22.23 14.04
N VAL A 241 14.38 -22.03 12.85
CA VAL A 241 14.85 -23.13 11.98
C VAL A 241 16.03 -23.84 12.62
N ARG A 242 16.97 -23.13 13.26
CA ARG A 242 18.04 -23.73 14.05
C ARG A 242 17.49 -24.67 15.14
N GLY A 243 16.52 -24.18 15.93
CA GLY A 243 15.91 -24.99 17.00
C GLY A 243 15.26 -26.27 16.44
N GLN A 244 14.53 -26.15 15.33
CA GLN A 244 13.95 -27.31 14.64
C GLN A 244 15.02 -28.27 14.12
N THR A 245 16.08 -27.74 13.50
CA THR A 245 17.19 -28.52 12.95
C THR A 245 17.89 -29.35 14.05
N LEU A 246 18.16 -28.75 15.21
CA LEU A 246 18.74 -29.44 16.36
C LEU A 246 17.86 -30.61 16.84
N SER A 247 16.55 -30.44 16.87
CA SER A 247 15.62 -31.50 17.24
C SER A 247 15.51 -32.61 16.18
N ILE A 248 15.40 -32.21 14.89
CA ILE A 248 15.25 -33.16 13.78
C ILE A 248 16.54 -33.97 13.56
N LYS A 249 17.71 -33.36 13.74
CA LYS A 249 19.01 -34.04 13.60
C LYS A 249 19.14 -35.24 14.53
N GLN A 250 18.44 -35.27 15.67
CA GLN A 250 18.47 -36.38 16.63
C GLN A 250 17.52 -37.52 16.29
N ARG A 251 16.78 -37.45 15.17
CA ARG A 251 15.83 -38.48 14.76
C ARG A 251 16.51 -39.64 14.01
N ASP A 252 15.99 -40.84 14.22
CA ASP A 252 16.55 -42.09 13.66
C ASP A 252 16.70 -42.07 12.14
N PHE A 253 15.76 -41.44 11.42
CA PHE A 253 15.84 -41.36 9.95
C PHE A 253 17.02 -40.49 9.45
N VAL A 254 17.45 -39.50 10.24
CA VAL A 254 18.65 -38.68 9.93
C VAL A 254 19.90 -39.50 10.17
N ALA A 255 19.99 -40.23 11.28
CA ALA A 255 21.08 -41.14 11.57
C ALA A 255 21.21 -42.24 10.53
N ALA A 256 20.08 -42.83 10.05
CA ALA A 256 20.06 -43.80 8.97
C ALA A 256 20.57 -43.20 7.64
N ALA A 257 20.18 -41.98 7.29
CA ALA A 257 20.68 -41.31 6.11
C ALA A 257 22.19 -41.03 6.17
N GLU A 258 22.72 -40.66 7.34
CA GLU A 258 24.16 -40.49 7.57
C GLU A 258 24.91 -41.81 7.43
N ALA A 259 24.37 -42.91 7.99
CA ALA A 259 24.95 -44.25 7.89
C ALA A 259 24.99 -44.78 6.42
N LEU A 260 24.03 -44.36 5.59
CA LEU A 260 23.97 -44.65 4.17
C LEU A 260 24.88 -43.72 3.32
N GLY A 261 25.66 -42.82 3.96
CA GLY A 261 26.62 -41.94 3.27
C GLY A 261 26.01 -40.71 2.63
N ALA A 262 24.81 -40.27 3.05
CA ALA A 262 24.21 -39.04 2.54
C ALA A 262 25.06 -37.84 2.96
N THR A 263 25.26 -36.87 2.04
CA THR A 263 26.02 -35.65 2.34
C THR A 263 25.19 -34.69 3.18
N ALA A 264 25.85 -33.83 3.98
CA ALA A 264 25.21 -32.85 4.83
C ALA A 264 24.19 -31.94 4.07
N PRO A 265 24.50 -31.40 2.86
CA PRO A 265 23.50 -30.66 2.09
C PRO A 265 22.29 -31.50 1.69
N ALA A 266 22.49 -32.79 1.31
CA ALA A 266 21.39 -33.66 0.97
C ALA A 266 20.49 -33.95 2.17
N ILE A 267 21.07 -34.17 3.34
CA ILE A 267 20.30 -34.34 4.60
C ILE A 267 19.52 -33.08 4.94
N LEU A 268 20.13 -31.89 4.86
CA LEU A 268 19.46 -30.63 5.15
C LEU A 268 18.24 -30.43 4.24
N TRP A 269 18.41 -30.52 2.93
CA TRP A 269 17.35 -30.16 1.97
C TRP A 269 16.32 -31.26 1.74
N ARG A 270 16.67 -32.54 1.91
CA ARG A 270 15.74 -33.67 1.70
C ARG A 270 15.06 -34.14 2.98
N HIS A 271 15.70 -33.93 4.15
CA HIS A 271 15.17 -34.49 5.40
C HIS A 271 14.88 -33.40 6.43
N VAL A 272 15.78 -32.43 6.68
CA VAL A 272 15.61 -31.46 7.76
C VAL A 272 14.59 -30.37 7.40
N VAL A 273 14.82 -29.65 6.30
CA VAL A 273 13.97 -28.51 5.91
C VAL A 273 12.53 -28.93 5.62
N PRO A 274 12.25 -30.04 4.89
CA PRO A 274 10.87 -30.49 4.70
C PRO A 274 10.15 -30.86 5.99
N ASN A 275 10.86 -31.49 6.96
CA ASN A 275 10.29 -31.82 8.25
C ASN A 275 10.10 -30.60 9.20
N ALA A 276 10.82 -29.52 8.94
CA ALA A 276 10.67 -28.25 9.64
C ALA A 276 9.59 -27.33 9.00
N SER A 277 8.96 -27.73 7.89
CA SER A 277 8.03 -26.90 7.12
C SER A 277 6.83 -26.41 7.92
N GLY A 278 6.27 -27.22 8.83
CA GLY A 278 5.16 -26.82 9.71
C GLY A 278 5.52 -25.61 10.58
N PRO A 279 6.56 -25.67 11.43
CA PRO A 279 7.03 -24.55 12.22
C PRO A 279 7.46 -23.34 11.37
N ILE A 280 8.09 -23.54 10.20
CA ILE A 280 8.46 -22.48 9.27
C ILE A 280 7.21 -21.74 8.78
N ALA A 281 6.18 -22.48 8.34
CA ALA A 281 4.94 -21.90 7.86
C ALA A 281 4.17 -21.17 8.97
N ALA A 282 4.15 -21.73 10.19
CA ALA A 282 3.56 -21.08 11.34
C ALA A 282 4.24 -19.74 11.67
N TYR A 283 5.56 -19.67 11.56
CA TYR A 283 6.30 -18.42 11.77
C TYR A 283 6.05 -17.43 10.65
N LEU A 284 6.01 -17.87 9.39
CA LEU A 284 5.68 -17.00 8.24
C LEU A 284 4.33 -16.34 8.40
N ALA A 285 3.35 -17.04 8.91
CA ALA A 285 2.01 -16.51 9.14
C ALA A 285 2.00 -15.33 10.14
N VAL A 286 2.95 -15.28 11.08
CA VAL A 286 3.15 -14.17 12.01
C VAL A 286 4.09 -13.11 11.42
N LEU A 287 5.04 -13.52 10.60
CA LEU A 287 6.08 -12.66 10.03
C LEU A 287 5.48 -11.68 9.01
N VAL A 288 4.63 -12.14 8.09
CA VAL A 288 4.06 -11.29 7.02
C VAL A 288 3.31 -10.08 7.59
N PRO A 289 2.34 -10.20 8.51
CA PRO A 289 1.68 -9.04 9.10
C PRO A 289 2.65 -8.13 9.88
N ARG A 290 3.65 -8.71 10.54
CA ARG A 290 4.69 -7.96 11.24
C ARG A 290 5.51 -7.10 10.29
N VAL A 291 5.91 -7.64 9.14
CA VAL A 291 6.66 -6.92 8.09
C VAL A 291 5.83 -5.76 7.53
N ILE A 292 4.54 -5.98 7.24
CA ILE A 292 3.64 -4.91 6.76
C ILE A 292 3.53 -3.79 7.81
N LEU A 293 3.43 -4.15 9.09
CA LEU A 293 3.38 -3.17 10.17
C LEU A 293 4.69 -2.40 10.29
N LEU A 294 5.84 -3.07 10.17
CA LEU A 294 7.17 -2.43 10.18
C LEU A 294 7.35 -1.48 8.99
N GLU A 295 6.94 -1.90 7.78
CA GLU A 295 6.91 -1.03 6.60
C GLU A 295 6.08 0.21 6.86
N SER A 296 4.87 0.03 7.37
CA SER A 296 3.97 1.14 7.68
C SER A 296 4.55 2.09 8.73
N PHE A 297 5.25 1.57 9.73
CA PHE A 297 5.93 2.37 10.74
C PHE A 297 7.11 3.17 10.16
N VAL A 298 7.95 2.54 9.34
CA VAL A 298 9.07 3.20 8.65
C VAL A 298 8.55 4.29 7.71
N SER A 299 7.47 4.00 6.99
CA SER A 299 6.81 4.95 6.09
C SER A 299 6.17 6.12 6.86
N PHE A 300 5.57 5.85 8.02
CA PHE A 300 5.03 6.87 8.92
C PHE A 300 6.11 7.85 9.39
N LEU A 301 7.32 7.37 9.64
CA LEU A 301 8.47 8.22 10.00
C LEU A 301 9.08 8.98 8.80
N GLY A 302 8.53 8.83 7.60
CA GLY A 302 9.02 9.48 6.39
C GLY A 302 10.26 8.83 5.77
N LEU A 303 10.65 7.65 6.25
CA LEU A 303 11.77 6.86 5.73
C LEU A 303 11.34 5.79 4.74
N GLY A 304 10.03 5.69 4.49
CA GLY A 304 9.41 4.69 3.63
C GLY A 304 9.40 5.06 2.15
N VAL A 305 8.35 4.57 1.48
CA VAL A 305 8.12 4.77 0.04
C VAL A 305 8.00 6.27 -0.28
N GLN A 306 8.66 6.69 -1.37
CA GLN A 306 8.67 8.08 -1.82
C GLN A 306 7.70 8.31 -2.97
N GLU A 307 7.19 9.54 -3.09
CA GLU A 307 6.37 9.94 -4.21
C GLU A 307 7.09 9.74 -5.58
N PRO A 308 6.35 9.36 -6.62
CA PRO A 308 4.88 9.31 -6.73
C PRO A 308 4.24 8.03 -6.13
N LEU A 309 5.05 7.03 -5.77
CA LEU A 309 4.56 5.82 -5.11
C LEU A 309 4.06 6.14 -3.68
N THR A 310 3.20 5.28 -3.17
CA THR A 310 2.65 5.43 -1.82
C THR A 310 2.38 4.07 -1.21
N SER A 311 2.37 3.99 0.12
CA SER A 311 1.95 2.81 0.89
C SER A 311 0.87 3.18 1.89
N TRP A 312 0.19 2.19 2.47
CA TRP A 312 -0.78 2.49 3.52
C TRP A 312 -0.16 3.25 4.69
N GLY A 313 1.09 2.95 5.04
CA GLY A 313 1.81 3.67 6.09
C GLY A 313 2.03 5.15 5.78
N VAL A 314 2.39 5.48 4.54
CA VAL A 314 2.51 6.88 4.07
C VAL A 314 1.17 7.59 4.15
N LEU A 315 0.09 6.96 3.63
CA LEU A 315 -1.25 7.58 3.65
C LEU A 315 -1.77 7.78 5.08
N VAL A 316 -1.51 6.83 5.99
CA VAL A 316 -1.85 6.97 7.41
C VAL A 316 -1.06 8.13 8.04
N ALA A 317 0.22 8.30 7.71
CA ALA A 317 1.03 9.42 8.18
C ALA A 317 0.49 10.76 7.69
N ASP A 318 0.12 10.84 6.41
CA ASP A 318 -0.46 12.06 5.81
C ASP A 318 -1.84 12.36 6.43
N GLY A 319 -2.65 11.33 6.67
CA GLY A 319 -3.93 11.46 7.34
C GLY A 319 -3.79 11.93 8.79
N ALA A 320 -2.79 11.44 9.53
CA ALA A 320 -2.53 11.85 10.90
C ALA A 320 -2.13 13.34 11.00
N ARG A 321 -1.36 13.84 10.01
CA ARG A 321 -0.99 15.27 9.94
C ARG A 321 -2.19 16.19 9.67
N ASN A 322 -3.20 15.69 8.98
CA ASN A 322 -4.39 16.43 8.54
C ASN A 322 -5.65 16.09 9.34
N ILE A 323 -5.52 15.42 10.48
CA ILE A 323 -6.66 14.86 11.25
C ILE A 323 -7.67 15.91 11.70
N GLN A 324 -7.23 17.14 11.99
CA GLN A 324 -8.10 18.22 12.48
C GLN A 324 -9.08 18.72 11.42
N GLY A 325 -8.73 18.62 10.13
CA GLY A 325 -9.57 19.11 9.04
C GLY A 325 -10.17 18.03 8.15
N SER A 326 -9.49 16.89 8.02
CA SER A 326 -9.81 15.89 7.01
C SER A 326 -9.59 14.46 7.51
N VAL A 327 -10.43 14.04 8.45
CA VAL A 327 -10.33 12.73 9.13
C VAL A 327 -10.39 11.56 8.14
N HIS A 328 -11.06 11.72 6.99
CA HIS A 328 -11.17 10.69 5.96
C HIS A 328 -9.81 10.26 5.39
N LEU A 329 -8.81 11.15 5.37
CA LEU A 329 -7.45 10.83 4.94
C LEU A 329 -6.80 9.76 5.80
N LEU A 330 -7.16 9.68 7.07
CA LEU A 330 -6.68 8.68 8.01
C LEU A 330 -7.54 7.41 7.98
N ILE A 331 -8.87 7.57 8.01
CA ILE A 331 -9.79 6.45 8.22
C ILE A 331 -9.68 5.41 7.11
N PHE A 332 -9.74 5.79 5.83
CA PHE A 332 -9.78 4.82 4.74
C PHE A 332 -8.50 3.99 4.63
N PRO A 333 -7.28 4.57 4.59
CA PRO A 333 -6.06 3.77 4.56
C PRO A 333 -5.87 2.91 5.82
N ALA A 334 -6.23 3.44 7.01
CA ALA A 334 -6.13 2.71 8.26
C ALA A 334 -7.08 1.50 8.33
N LEU A 335 -8.30 1.61 7.76
CA LEU A 335 -9.24 0.49 7.66
C LEU A 335 -8.69 -0.62 6.76
N PHE A 336 -8.12 -0.27 5.59
CA PHE A 336 -7.52 -1.26 4.70
C PHE A 336 -6.32 -1.96 5.34
N LEU A 337 -5.42 -1.19 5.98
CA LEU A 337 -4.28 -1.72 6.71
C LEU A 337 -4.75 -2.62 7.87
N GLY A 338 -5.65 -2.13 8.71
CA GLY A 338 -6.17 -2.86 9.87
C GLY A 338 -6.89 -4.15 9.49
N ALA A 339 -7.76 -4.11 8.47
CA ALA A 339 -8.46 -5.29 7.96
C ALA A 339 -7.47 -6.34 7.40
N THR A 340 -6.43 -5.89 6.68
CA THR A 340 -5.38 -6.78 6.16
C THR A 340 -4.60 -7.44 7.29
N LEU A 341 -4.16 -6.67 8.28
CA LEU A 341 -3.42 -7.20 9.43
C LEU A 341 -4.27 -8.17 10.25
N ALA A 342 -5.53 -7.84 10.52
CA ALA A 342 -6.46 -8.69 11.26
C ALA A 342 -6.70 -10.02 10.51
N ALA A 343 -6.92 -9.96 9.20
CA ALA A 343 -7.13 -11.15 8.38
C ALA A 343 -5.87 -12.03 8.31
N LEU A 344 -4.67 -11.46 8.16
CA LEU A 344 -3.41 -12.19 8.17
C LEU A 344 -3.14 -12.85 9.54
N GLN A 345 -3.38 -12.14 10.64
CA GLN A 345 -3.20 -12.70 11.99
C GLN A 345 -4.19 -13.83 12.27
N SER A 346 -5.46 -13.66 11.88
CA SER A 346 -6.48 -14.70 12.02
C SER A 346 -6.14 -15.94 11.18
N LEU A 347 -5.64 -15.76 9.97
CA LEU A 347 -5.17 -16.85 9.11
C LEU A 347 -4.00 -17.60 9.75
N GLY A 348 -3.02 -16.87 10.30
CA GLY A 348 -1.87 -17.46 11.00
C GLY A 348 -2.28 -18.25 12.23
N GLY A 349 -3.20 -17.72 13.05
CA GLY A 349 -3.74 -18.41 14.20
C GLY A 349 -4.50 -19.69 13.86
N ALA A 350 -5.34 -19.64 12.82
CA ALA A 350 -6.07 -20.82 12.34
C ALA A 350 -5.13 -21.91 11.78
N TRP A 351 -4.06 -21.53 11.07
CA TRP A 351 -3.05 -22.48 10.61
C TRP A 351 -2.32 -23.15 11.77
N ALA A 352 -1.84 -22.37 12.75
CA ALA A 352 -1.15 -22.90 13.92
C ALA A 352 -2.03 -23.85 14.77
N ALA A 353 -3.34 -23.63 14.79
CA ALA A 353 -4.30 -24.50 15.45
C ALA A 353 -4.59 -25.80 14.70
N GLY A 354 -4.48 -25.78 13.35
CA GLY A 354 -4.72 -26.95 12.49
C GLY A 354 -3.53 -27.93 12.39
N THR A 355 -2.34 -27.49 12.80
CA THR A 355 -1.09 -28.31 12.78
C THR A 355 -0.82 -29.00 14.11
N ARG A 356 -1.67 -28.83 15.12
CA ARG A 356 -1.68 -29.57 16.39
C ARG A 356 -2.66 -30.74 16.33
#